data_f463ff0cba8acfd27c7013165bd212cb
#
_entry.id   f463ff0cba8acfd27c7013165bd212cb
#
_cell.length_a   1.000
_cell.length_b   1.000
_cell.length_c   1.000
_cell.angle_alpha   90.00
_cell.angle_beta   90.00
_cell.angle_gamma   90.00
#
_symmetry.space_group_name_H-M   'P 1'
#
loop_
_entity.id
_entity.type
_entity.pdbx_description
1 polymer ?
#
loop_
_entity_poly.entity_id
_entity_poly.type
_entity_poly.pdbx_seq_one_letter_code
_entity_poly.pdbx_strand_id
1 'polypeptide(L)'
;MIDRLQRDRLLRLADTELLRECRQELYKASGPGGQHRNKVTTALRLRHEPAGVHVQAEEGRSLAENRRRAVHRMRERIAIEVRAPFDPAKPALPPEFAKYVSPDGKLAVNPKNPDYALVVAAALDALAAADGSYAAAAAALCVTTSQLKKFLESDREVWRWISEGRVRKPA
;
A
#
# COMPACT_ATOMS: atom_id res chain seq x y z
N MET A 1 13.51 -8.57 -6.52
CA MET A 1 12.42 -7.56 -6.59
C MET A 1 11.24 -8.22 -7.28
N ILE A 2 10.03 -8.09 -6.73
CA ILE A 2 8.82 -8.68 -7.34
C ILE A 2 8.33 -7.83 -8.50
N ASP A 3 7.72 -8.48 -9.51
CA ASP A 3 7.09 -7.82 -10.64
C ASP A 3 5.67 -7.31 -10.29
N ARG A 4 5.00 -6.65 -11.25
CA ARG A 4 3.65 -6.11 -11.06
C ARG A 4 2.62 -7.21 -10.77
N LEU A 5 2.69 -8.34 -11.49
CA LEU A 5 1.71 -9.41 -11.30
C LEU A 5 1.83 -10.04 -9.92
N GLN A 6 3.06 -10.23 -9.46
CA GLN A 6 3.36 -10.71 -8.11
C GLN A 6 2.89 -9.72 -7.03
N ARG A 7 3.17 -8.42 -7.21
CA ARG A 7 2.68 -7.38 -6.29
C ARG A 7 1.15 -7.36 -6.23
N ASP A 8 0.50 -7.28 -7.39
CA ASP A 8 -0.96 -7.19 -7.46
C ASP A 8 -1.64 -8.45 -6.92
N ARG A 9 -1.00 -9.63 -7.09
CA ARG A 9 -1.42 -10.86 -6.41
C ARG A 9 -1.36 -10.70 -4.89
N LEU A 10 -0.25 -10.22 -4.34
CA LEU A 10 -0.09 -10.00 -2.89
C LEU A 10 -1.17 -9.06 -2.33
N LEU A 11 -1.50 -8.00 -3.07
CA LEU A 11 -2.51 -7.02 -2.67
C LEU A 11 -3.94 -7.61 -2.65
N ARG A 12 -4.20 -8.70 -3.43
CA ARG A 12 -5.50 -9.41 -3.46
C ARG A 12 -5.60 -10.54 -2.45
N LEU A 13 -4.49 -11.00 -1.87
CA LEU A 13 -4.53 -12.11 -0.91
C LEU A 13 -5.42 -11.82 0.29
N ALA A 14 -6.11 -12.82 0.79
CA ALA A 14 -6.75 -12.74 2.09
C ALA A 14 -5.71 -12.48 3.19
N ASP A 15 -6.11 -11.86 4.29
CA ASP A 15 -5.20 -11.50 5.39
C ASP A 15 -4.39 -12.68 5.91
N THR A 16 -5.04 -13.85 6.01
CA THR A 16 -4.39 -15.08 6.48
C THR A 16 -3.36 -15.62 5.50
N GLU A 17 -3.56 -15.43 4.20
CA GLU A 17 -2.64 -15.86 3.14
C GLU A 17 -1.44 -14.91 3.08
N LEU A 18 -1.68 -13.60 3.07
CA LEU A 18 -0.59 -12.61 3.11
C LEU A 18 0.28 -12.79 4.36
N LEU A 19 -0.34 -13.09 5.51
CA LEU A 19 0.39 -13.36 6.75
C LEU A 19 1.30 -14.61 6.64
N ARG A 20 0.88 -15.65 5.90
CA ARG A 20 1.68 -16.86 5.67
C ARG A 20 2.89 -16.60 4.77
N GLU A 21 2.80 -15.66 3.83
CA GLU A 21 3.91 -15.27 2.96
C GLU A 21 4.94 -14.37 3.67
N CYS A 22 4.61 -13.88 4.88
CA CYS A 22 5.50 -13.05 5.67
C CYS A 22 6.22 -13.85 6.77
N ARG A 23 7.50 -13.53 6.96
CA ARG A 23 8.22 -13.93 8.16
C ARG A 23 7.69 -13.16 9.35
N GLN A 24 7.29 -13.88 10.41
CA GLN A 24 6.74 -13.31 11.63
C GLN A 24 7.78 -13.37 12.75
N GLU A 25 8.05 -12.23 13.39
CA GLU A 25 8.92 -12.11 14.55
C GLU A 25 8.13 -11.50 15.70
N LEU A 26 7.93 -12.30 16.76
CA LEU A 26 7.30 -11.82 17.99
C LEU A 26 8.36 -11.20 18.89
N TYR A 27 8.04 -10.05 19.48
CA TYR A 27 8.94 -9.39 20.43
C TYR A 27 8.19 -8.73 21.58
N LYS A 28 8.91 -8.40 22.62
CA LYS A 28 8.38 -7.62 23.75
C LYS A 28 8.54 -6.15 23.43
N ALA A 29 7.41 -5.42 23.35
CA ALA A 29 7.48 -3.98 23.13
C ALA A 29 8.14 -3.29 24.33
N SER A 30 9.15 -2.47 24.08
CA SER A 30 9.76 -1.58 25.07
C SER A 30 8.95 -0.28 25.19
N GLY A 31 8.88 0.28 26.40
CA GLY A 31 8.24 1.59 26.63
C GLY A 31 7.45 1.65 27.92
N PRO A 32 6.96 2.83 28.32
CA PRO A 32 6.17 3.02 29.52
C PRO A 32 4.88 2.20 29.42
N GLY A 33 4.69 1.25 30.31
CA GLY A 33 3.52 0.38 30.35
C GLY A 33 3.51 -0.46 31.62
N GLY A 34 2.32 -0.83 32.08
CA GLY A 34 2.14 -1.61 33.31
C GLY A 34 2.72 -3.03 33.20
N GLN A 35 2.67 -3.75 34.34
CA GLN A 35 3.25 -5.08 34.53
C GLN A 35 2.81 -6.12 33.48
N HIS A 36 1.60 -5.97 32.91
CA HIS A 36 1.07 -6.85 31.87
C HIS A 36 1.85 -6.71 30.53
N ARG A 37 2.24 -5.50 30.14
CA ARG A 37 3.01 -5.24 28.91
C ARG A 37 4.40 -5.89 28.96
N ASN A 38 4.99 -5.95 30.14
CA ASN A 38 6.32 -6.52 30.35
C ASN A 38 6.34 -8.06 30.40
N LYS A 39 5.17 -8.68 30.63
CA LYS A 39 5.06 -10.15 30.78
C LYS A 39 4.58 -10.85 29.50
N VAL A 40 3.86 -10.17 28.61
CA VAL A 40 3.23 -10.80 27.43
C VAL A 40 3.85 -10.31 26.14
N THR A 41 4.25 -11.23 25.28
CA THR A 41 4.80 -10.96 23.94
C THR A 41 3.65 -10.79 22.96
N THR A 42 3.16 -9.56 22.78
CA THR A 42 2.07 -9.23 21.87
C THR A 42 2.51 -8.42 20.65
N ALA A 43 3.71 -7.85 20.70
CA ALA A 43 4.26 -7.09 19.58
C ALA A 43 4.73 -8.03 18.47
N LEU A 44 4.48 -7.61 17.23
CA LEU A 44 4.77 -8.38 16.02
C LEU A 44 5.47 -7.53 14.98
N ARG A 45 6.53 -8.09 14.40
CA ARG A 45 7.15 -7.59 13.17
C ARG A 45 6.86 -8.58 12.04
N LEU A 46 6.42 -8.06 10.90
CA LEU A 46 6.27 -8.83 9.67
C LEU A 46 7.31 -8.37 8.66
N ARG A 47 7.90 -9.32 7.93
CA ARG A 47 8.78 -9.08 6.80
C ARG A 47 8.31 -9.90 5.61
N HIS A 48 8.14 -9.24 4.47
CA HIS A 48 7.94 -9.88 3.18
C HIS A 48 9.24 -9.74 2.39
N GLU A 49 10.10 -10.74 2.49
CA GLU A 49 11.47 -10.69 1.93
C GLU A 49 11.48 -10.42 0.40
N PRO A 50 10.63 -11.10 -0.43
CA PRO A 50 10.66 -10.85 -1.88
C PRO A 50 10.28 -9.42 -2.26
N ALA A 51 9.40 -8.76 -1.49
CA ALA A 51 9.02 -7.36 -1.73
C ALA A 51 9.97 -6.35 -1.05
N GLY A 52 10.87 -6.80 -0.16
CA GLY A 52 11.74 -5.94 0.62
C GLY A 52 11.00 -5.07 1.65
N VAL A 53 9.77 -5.43 2.01
CA VAL A 53 8.89 -4.63 2.89
C VAL A 53 8.83 -5.22 4.28
N HIS A 54 8.89 -4.37 5.29
CA HIS A 54 8.70 -4.76 6.68
C HIS A 54 7.81 -3.77 7.44
N VAL A 55 7.04 -4.28 8.38
CA VAL A 55 6.14 -3.50 9.25
C VAL A 55 6.16 -4.05 10.66
N GLN A 56 5.67 -3.24 11.61
CA GLN A 56 5.49 -3.65 13.00
C GLN A 56 4.16 -3.17 13.55
N ALA A 57 3.62 -3.91 14.53
CA ALA A 57 2.44 -3.56 15.28
C ALA A 57 2.61 -3.96 16.75
N GLU A 58 2.46 -3.01 17.66
CA GLU A 58 2.69 -3.18 19.09
C GLU A 58 1.68 -2.42 19.96
N GLU A 59 0.73 -1.72 19.33
CA GLU A 59 -0.22 -0.84 20.02
C GLU A 59 -1.34 -1.60 20.70
N GLY A 60 -1.68 -2.78 20.15
CA GLY A 60 -2.76 -3.61 20.68
C GLY A 60 -2.34 -4.43 21.88
N ARG A 61 -3.30 -4.70 22.78
CA ARG A 61 -3.09 -5.59 23.94
C ARG A 61 -3.12 -7.08 23.57
N SER A 62 -3.62 -7.41 22.39
CA SER A 62 -3.79 -8.76 21.87
C SER A 62 -2.88 -8.99 20.66
N LEU A 63 -2.22 -10.16 20.62
CA LEU A 63 -1.44 -10.59 19.45
C LEU A 63 -2.32 -10.69 18.19
N ALA A 64 -3.58 -11.14 18.35
CA ALA A 64 -4.52 -11.24 17.24
C ALA A 64 -4.86 -9.86 16.64
N GLU A 65 -5.00 -8.84 17.49
CA GLU A 65 -5.21 -7.47 17.04
C GLU A 65 -3.97 -6.91 16.32
N ASN A 66 -2.78 -7.11 16.91
CA ASN A 66 -1.54 -6.68 16.29
C ASN A 66 -1.27 -7.40 14.96
N ARG A 67 -1.62 -8.69 14.82
CA ARG A 67 -1.56 -9.40 13.53
C ARG A 67 -2.44 -8.73 12.47
N ARG A 68 -3.69 -8.43 12.78
CA ARG A 68 -4.59 -7.73 11.83
C ARG A 68 -4.03 -6.37 11.41
N ARG A 69 -3.54 -5.59 12.36
CA ARG A 69 -2.92 -4.28 12.08
C ARG A 69 -1.66 -4.42 11.23
N ALA A 70 -0.80 -5.39 11.55
CA ALA A 70 0.43 -5.62 10.80
C ALA A 70 0.16 -6.06 9.36
N VAL A 71 -0.83 -6.94 9.12
CA VAL A 71 -1.22 -7.35 7.77
C VAL A 71 -1.78 -6.18 6.97
N HIS A 72 -2.65 -5.37 7.57
CA HIS A 72 -3.17 -4.15 6.93
C HIS A 72 -2.04 -3.20 6.53
N ARG A 73 -1.14 -2.89 7.46
CA ARG A 73 0.06 -2.09 7.18
C ARG A 73 0.98 -2.70 6.11
N MET A 74 1.13 -4.03 6.11
CA MET A 74 1.94 -4.72 5.10
C MET A 74 1.35 -4.50 3.71
N ARG A 75 0.02 -4.62 3.55
CA ARG A 75 -0.67 -4.37 2.28
C ARG A 75 -0.51 -2.93 1.83
N GLU A 76 -0.70 -1.97 2.72
CA GLU A 76 -0.49 -0.53 2.43
C GLU A 76 0.96 -0.24 2.01
N ARG A 77 1.93 -0.77 2.76
CA ARG A 77 3.35 -0.56 2.45
C ARG A 77 3.76 -1.20 1.14
N ILE A 78 3.28 -2.40 0.81
CA ILE A 78 3.51 -3.02 -0.50
C ILE A 78 2.95 -2.13 -1.61
N ALA A 79 1.73 -1.59 -1.46
CA ALA A 79 1.11 -0.70 -2.43
C ALA A 79 1.88 0.62 -2.62
N ILE A 80 2.47 1.15 -1.54
CA ILE A 80 3.19 2.43 -1.54
C ILE A 80 4.65 2.28 -2.00
N GLU A 81 5.36 1.24 -1.57
CA GLU A 81 6.81 1.12 -1.77
C GLU A 81 7.20 0.32 -3.01
N VAL A 82 6.40 -0.69 -3.38
CA VAL A 82 6.71 -1.55 -4.51
C VAL A 82 6.18 -0.95 -5.79
N ARG A 83 7.07 -0.35 -6.58
CA ARG A 83 6.73 0.23 -7.88
C ARG A 83 6.84 -0.81 -8.98
N ALA A 84 5.96 -0.70 -9.99
CA ALA A 84 5.99 -1.52 -11.18
C ALA A 84 6.14 -0.67 -12.43
N PRO A 85 6.75 -1.19 -13.52
CA PRO A 85 6.81 -0.49 -14.79
C PRO A 85 5.40 -0.14 -15.26
N PHE A 86 5.23 1.10 -15.73
CA PHE A 86 3.97 1.62 -16.25
C PHE A 86 4.22 2.34 -17.57
N ASP A 87 3.54 1.91 -18.63
CA ASP A 87 3.58 2.56 -19.93
C ASP A 87 2.36 3.47 -20.09
N PRO A 88 2.53 4.80 -20.11
CA PRO A 88 1.42 5.73 -20.31
C PRO A 88 0.66 5.56 -21.62
N ALA A 89 1.33 5.05 -22.68
CA ALA A 89 0.71 4.82 -23.98
C ALA A 89 -0.15 3.55 -24.02
N LYS A 90 0.17 2.57 -23.15
CA LYS A 90 -0.56 1.31 -22.99
C LYS A 90 -0.72 0.98 -21.52
N PRO A 91 -1.53 1.73 -20.78
CA PRO A 91 -1.61 1.58 -19.33
C PRO A 91 -2.19 0.22 -18.98
N ALA A 92 -1.34 -0.62 -18.41
CA ALA A 92 -1.75 -1.92 -17.91
C ALA A 92 -2.31 -1.76 -16.47
N LEU A 93 -3.54 -1.32 -16.36
CA LEU A 93 -4.22 -1.13 -15.09
C LEU A 93 -4.78 -2.44 -14.55
N PRO A 94 -4.86 -2.62 -13.22
CA PRO A 94 -5.64 -3.70 -12.64
C PRO A 94 -7.10 -3.62 -13.14
N PRO A 95 -7.74 -4.75 -13.46
CA PRO A 95 -9.14 -4.76 -13.93
C PRO A 95 -10.11 -4.06 -12.96
N GLU A 96 -9.77 -4.08 -11.68
CA GLU A 96 -10.54 -3.44 -10.62
C GLU A 96 -10.53 -1.91 -10.73
N PHE A 97 -9.46 -1.31 -11.27
CA PHE A 97 -9.29 0.14 -11.33
C PHE A 97 -10.46 0.84 -12.03
N ALA A 98 -10.89 0.29 -13.16
CA ALA A 98 -11.99 0.86 -13.96
C ALA A 98 -13.32 0.97 -13.19
N LYS A 99 -13.54 0.14 -12.17
CA LYS A 99 -14.75 0.19 -11.33
C LYS A 99 -14.86 1.49 -10.53
N TYR A 100 -13.76 2.16 -10.30
CA TYR A 100 -13.65 3.34 -9.44
C TYR A 100 -13.47 4.64 -10.21
N VAL A 101 -13.47 4.57 -11.54
CA VAL A 101 -13.37 5.74 -12.43
C VAL A 101 -14.71 5.94 -13.12
N SER A 102 -15.33 7.10 -12.89
CA SER A 102 -16.56 7.48 -13.58
C SER A 102 -16.29 8.07 -14.97
N PRO A 103 -17.30 8.14 -15.86
CA PRO A 103 -17.12 8.70 -17.21
C PRO A 103 -16.63 10.15 -17.24
N ASP A 104 -16.89 10.93 -16.20
CA ASP A 104 -16.42 12.31 -16.00
C ASP A 104 -15.00 12.38 -15.37
N GLY A 105 -14.31 11.25 -15.26
CA GLY A 105 -12.94 11.18 -14.74
C GLY A 105 -12.79 11.34 -13.23
N LYS A 106 -13.88 11.09 -12.48
CA LYS A 106 -13.83 11.10 -11.02
C LYS A 106 -13.29 9.76 -10.52
N LEU A 107 -12.30 9.81 -9.63
CA LEU A 107 -11.75 8.63 -8.95
C LEU A 107 -12.29 8.57 -7.52
N ALA A 108 -13.04 7.52 -7.19
CA ALA A 108 -13.62 7.34 -5.86
C ALA A 108 -13.58 5.88 -5.41
N VAL A 109 -12.75 5.60 -4.42
CA VAL A 109 -12.65 4.30 -3.75
C VAL A 109 -12.53 4.53 -2.23
N ASN A 110 -13.29 3.76 -1.46
CA ASN A 110 -13.23 3.86 -0.01
C ASN A 110 -11.94 3.19 0.51
N PRO A 111 -11.20 3.79 1.46
CA PRO A 111 -10.01 3.16 2.06
C PRO A 111 -10.23 1.79 2.70
N LYS A 112 -11.49 1.48 3.08
CA LYS A 112 -11.86 0.15 3.61
C LYS A 112 -12.16 -0.88 2.52
N ASN A 113 -12.17 -0.46 1.24
CA ASN A 113 -12.42 -1.37 0.14
C ASN A 113 -11.19 -2.27 -0.08
N PRO A 114 -11.37 -3.59 -0.28
CA PRO A 114 -10.26 -4.51 -0.58
C PRO A 114 -9.38 -4.08 -1.77
N ASP A 115 -9.97 -3.43 -2.78
CA ASP A 115 -9.26 -2.99 -3.97
C ASP A 115 -8.47 -1.67 -3.75
N TYR A 116 -8.63 -1.00 -2.59
CA TYR A 116 -8.01 0.31 -2.33
C TYR A 116 -6.49 0.29 -2.55
N ALA A 117 -5.81 -0.71 -2.01
CA ALA A 117 -4.37 -0.86 -2.15
C ALA A 117 -3.92 -1.03 -3.61
N LEU A 118 -4.71 -1.74 -4.44
CA LEU A 118 -4.46 -1.88 -5.88
C LEU A 118 -4.59 -0.54 -6.61
N VAL A 119 -5.63 0.25 -6.27
CA VAL A 119 -5.85 1.57 -6.87
C VAL A 119 -4.74 2.53 -6.49
N VAL A 120 -4.30 2.53 -5.23
CA VAL A 120 -3.14 3.33 -4.76
C VAL A 120 -1.87 2.93 -5.52
N ALA A 121 -1.59 1.63 -5.63
CA ALA A 121 -0.41 1.14 -6.32
C ALA A 121 -0.39 1.56 -7.80
N ALA A 122 -1.50 1.43 -8.51
CA ALA A 122 -1.64 1.85 -9.91
C ALA A 122 -1.48 3.38 -10.08
N ALA A 123 -2.06 4.17 -9.18
CA ALA A 123 -1.93 5.62 -9.21
C ALA A 123 -0.48 6.09 -8.98
N LEU A 124 0.23 5.44 -8.05
CA LEU A 124 1.64 5.73 -7.79
C LEU A 124 2.58 5.24 -8.91
N ASP A 125 2.26 4.13 -9.59
CA ASP A 125 3.01 3.68 -10.76
C ASP A 125 2.90 4.68 -11.91
N ALA A 126 1.68 5.18 -12.18
CA ALA A 126 1.46 6.21 -13.19
C ALA A 126 2.18 7.51 -12.84
N LEU A 127 2.15 7.94 -11.57
CA LEU A 127 2.84 9.14 -11.12
C LEU A 127 4.37 8.99 -11.23
N ALA A 128 4.91 7.83 -10.89
CA ALA A 128 6.33 7.52 -11.04
C ALA A 128 6.75 7.53 -12.51
N ALA A 129 5.97 6.91 -13.41
CA ALA A 129 6.23 6.89 -14.84
C ALA A 129 6.20 8.28 -15.48
N ALA A 130 5.36 9.17 -14.93
CA ALA A 130 5.21 10.56 -15.35
C ALA A 130 6.21 11.52 -14.68
N ASP A 131 7.24 11.02 -14.00
CA ASP A 131 8.25 11.82 -13.27
C ASP A 131 7.63 12.84 -12.31
N GLY A 132 6.52 12.46 -11.66
CA GLY A 132 5.79 13.29 -10.71
C GLY A 132 4.78 14.27 -11.35
N SER A 133 4.60 14.24 -12.66
CA SER A 133 3.59 15.06 -13.34
C SER A 133 2.18 14.53 -13.10
N TYR A 134 1.41 15.19 -12.23
CA TYR A 134 0.00 14.82 -11.98
C TYR A 134 -0.88 14.89 -13.23
N ALA A 135 -0.61 15.85 -14.13
CA ALA A 135 -1.38 15.97 -15.37
C ALA A 135 -1.15 14.77 -16.30
N ALA A 136 0.10 14.37 -16.51
CA ALA A 136 0.44 13.21 -17.33
C ALA A 136 -0.04 11.89 -16.72
N ALA A 137 0.13 11.71 -15.41
CA ALA A 137 -0.36 10.54 -14.71
C ALA A 137 -1.89 10.43 -14.77
N ALA A 138 -2.61 11.54 -14.56
CA ALA A 138 -4.07 11.57 -14.61
C ALA A 138 -4.61 11.24 -16.00
N ALA A 139 -3.98 11.76 -17.06
CA ALA A 139 -4.33 11.43 -18.45
C ALA A 139 -4.18 9.92 -18.72
N ALA A 140 -3.08 9.31 -18.28
CA ALA A 140 -2.85 7.88 -18.46
C ALA A 140 -3.83 7.00 -17.67
N LEU A 141 -4.38 7.51 -16.56
CA LEU A 141 -5.37 6.83 -15.71
C LEU A 141 -6.83 7.12 -16.12
N CYS A 142 -7.07 7.95 -17.14
CA CYS A 142 -8.39 8.42 -17.55
C CYS A 142 -9.16 9.12 -16.41
N VAL A 143 -8.45 9.86 -15.55
CA VAL A 143 -9.02 10.65 -14.44
C VAL A 143 -8.65 12.13 -14.59
N THR A 144 -9.35 13.02 -13.88
CA THR A 144 -8.94 14.42 -13.87
C THR A 144 -7.75 14.64 -12.92
N THR A 145 -6.91 15.62 -13.22
CA THR A 145 -5.72 15.96 -12.41
C THR A 145 -6.10 16.28 -10.96
N SER A 146 -7.19 17.01 -10.75
CA SER A 146 -7.70 17.36 -9.42
C SER A 146 -8.19 16.14 -8.65
N GLN A 147 -8.83 15.17 -9.32
CA GLN A 147 -9.28 13.93 -8.68
C GLN A 147 -8.10 13.02 -8.29
N LEU A 148 -7.12 12.87 -9.15
CA LEU A 148 -5.90 12.13 -8.82
C LEU A 148 -5.19 12.75 -7.61
N LYS A 149 -4.99 14.07 -7.64
CA LYS A 149 -4.36 14.80 -6.53
C LYS A 149 -5.13 14.61 -5.23
N LYS A 150 -6.45 14.87 -5.25
CA LYS A 150 -7.33 14.69 -4.09
C LYS A 150 -7.28 13.26 -3.54
N PHE A 151 -7.29 12.25 -4.41
CA PHE A 151 -7.20 10.85 -4.01
C PHE A 151 -5.90 10.55 -3.27
N LEU A 152 -4.75 10.93 -3.84
CA LEU A 152 -3.45 10.69 -3.24
C LEU A 152 -3.20 11.51 -1.96
N GLU A 153 -3.73 12.74 -1.87
CA GLU A 153 -3.64 13.59 -0.68
C GLU A 153 -4.56 13.12 0.45
N SER A 154 -5.62 12.39 0.15
CA SER A 154 -6.58 11.90 1.16
C SER A 154 -5.98 10.82 2.08
N ASP A 155 -4.93 10.14 1.64
CA ASP A 155 -4.22 9.13 2.41
C ASP A 155 -2.91 9.72 2.96
N ARG A 156 -2.81 9.81 4.28
CA ARG A 156 -1.67 10.43 4.96
C ARG A 156 -0.34 9.74 4.66
N GLU A 157 -0.32 8.41 4.59
CA GLU A 157 0.91 7.65 4.33
C GLU A 157 1.34 7.78 2.87
N VAL A 158 0.40 7.73 1.94
CA VAL A 158 0.63 7.96 0.51
C VAL A 158 1.16 9.38 0.30
N TRP A 159 0.50 10.38 0.88
CA TRP A 159 0.92 11.79 0.75
C TRP A 159 2.31 12.05 1.31
N ARG A 160 2.61 11.48 2.49
CA ARG A 160 3.94 11.59 3.08
C ARG A 160 5.01 11.00 2.15
N TRP A 161 4.76 9.82 1.58
CA TRP A 161 5.69 9.16 0.65
C TRP A 161 5.98 10.00 -0.59
N ILE A 162 4.93 10.62 -1.16
CA ILE A 162 5.05 11.53 -2.31
C ILE A 162 5.85 12.78 -1.92
N SER A 163 5.50 13.41 -0.79
CA SER A 163 6.13 14.67 -0.32
C SER A 163 7.62 14.49 0.01
N GLU A 164 8.02 13.30 0.44
CA GLU A 164 9.43 12.94 0.67
C GLU A 164 10.21 12.61 -0.62
N GLY A 165 9.60 12.76 -1.80
CA GLY A 165 10.23 12.50 -3.09
C GLY A 165 10.58 11.03 -3.33
N ARG A 166 9.87 10.11 -2.68
CA ARG A 166 10.13 8.66 -2.74
C ARG A 166 9.44 7.96 -3.91
N VAL A 167 8.54 8.63 -4.62
CA VAL A 167 7.88 8.08 -5.81
C VAL A 167 8.85 8.15 -6.98
N ARG A 168 9.49 7.03 -7.28
CA ARG A 168 10.49 6.92 -8.35
C ARG A 168 10.13 5.75 -9.28
N LYS A 169 10.59 5.82 -10.53
CA LYS A 169 10.51 4.69 -11.47
C LYS A 169 11.20 3.46 -10.86
N PRO A 170 10.68 2.26 -11.10
CA PRO A 170 11.38 1.03 -10.74
C PRO A 170 12.73 0.99 -11.46
N ALA A 171 13.74 0.49 -10.77
CA ALA A 171 15.07 0.27 -11.35
C ALA A 171 15.06 -0.88 -12.37
#